data_83c5e70754cae6b244263b2596c4be82
#
_entry.id   83c5e70754cae6b244263b2596c4be82
#
_cell.length_a   1.000
_cell.length_b   1.000
_cell.length_c   1.000
_cell.angle_alpha   90.00
_cell.angle_beta   90.00
_cell.angle_gamma   90.00
#
_symmetry.space_group_name_H-M   'P 1'
#
loop_
_entity.id
_entity.type
_entity.pdbx_description
1 polymer ?
#
loop_
_entity_poly.entity_id
_entity_poly.type
_entity_poly.pdbx_seq_one_letter_code
_entity_poly.pdbx_strand_id
1 'polypeptide(L)'
;MKFITAIIKPFKLDEVREALSAIGVQGVTVTEVKGFGRQKGHTELYRGAEYVVDFLPKVKIEAAVLTDQVEQVTEAIEKSASTGKIGDGKIFVFDLEQVVRIRTGETGDDAL
;
A
#
# COMPACT_ATOMS: atom_id res chain seq x y z
N MET A 1 -4.24 16.68 6.51
CA MET A 1 -3.57 15.37 6.65
C MET A 1 -4.33 14.31 5.88
N LYS A 2 -3.61 13.41 5.27
CA LYS A 2 -4.18 12.29 4.52
C LYS A 2 -3.52 11.00 4.93
N PHE A 3 -4.27 9.92 4.86
CA PHE A 3 -3.76 8.57 5.11
C PHE A 3 -3.69 7.82 3.79
N ILE A 4 -2.51 7.33 3.45
CA ILE A 4 -2.28 6.64 2.19
C ILE A 4 -2.08 5.17 2.49
N THR A 5 -2.87 4.34 1.84
CA THR A 5 -2.75 2.89 1.88
C THR A 5 -2.45 2.40 0.47
N ALA A 6 -1.42 1.61 0.31
CA ALA A 6 -1.07 1.01 -0.98
C ALA A 6 -0.95 -0.50 -0.84
N ILE A 7 -1.59 -1.22 -1.75
CA ILE A 7 -1.45 -2.67 -1.85
C ILE A 7 -0.57 -2.94 -3.06
N ILE A 8 0.56 -3.59 -2.83
CA ILE A 8 1.58 -3.80 -3.85
C ILE A 8 2.04 -5.26 -3.91
N LYS A 9 2.75 -5.61 -4.97
CA LYS A 9 3.42 -6.91 -5.06
C LYS A 9 4.56 -6.97 -4.02
N PRO A 10 4.75 -8.10 -3.34
CA PRO A 10 5.76 -8.21 -2.27
C PRO A 10 7.17 -7.85 -2.70
N PHE A 11 7.59 -8.24 -3.90
CA PHE A 11 8.95 -7.99 -4.38
C PHE A 11 9.23 -6.53 -4.71
N LYS A 12 8.19 -5.68 -4.70
CA LYS A 12 8.34 -4.24 -4.91
C LYS A 12 8.51 -3.44 -3.62
N LEU A 13 8.42 -4.09 -2.46
CA LEU A 13 8.47 -3.40 -1.17
C LEU A 13 9.73 -2.55 -1.00
N ASP A 14 10.89 -3.10 -1.29
CA ASP A 14 12.15 -2.38 -1.08
C ASP A 14 12.25 -1.14 -1.97
N GLU A 15 11.87 -1.27 -3.23
CA GLU A 15 11.86 -0.14 -4.17
C GLU A 15 10.90 0.98 -3.71
N VAL A 16 9.71 0.59 -3.23
CA VAL A 16 8.73 1.57 -2.73
C VAL A 16 9.25 2.26 -1.47
N ARG A 17 9.81 1.51 -0.53
CA ARG A 17 10.41 2.08 0.68
C ARG A 17 11.50 3.08 0.37
N GLU A 18 12.39 2.74 -0.55
CA GLU A 18 13.46 3.64 -0.98
C GLU A 18 12.91 4.91 -1.64
N ALA A 19 11.90 4.76 -2.50
CA ALA A 19 11.26 5.90 -3.15
C ALA A 19 10.60 6.84 -2.14
N LEU A 20 9.93 6.30 -1.13
CA LEU A 20 9.28 7.09 -0.07
C LEU A 20 10.32 7.78 0.82
N SER A 21 11.38 7.07 1.18
CA SER A 21 12.47 7.64 1.97
C SER A 21 13.15 8.81 1.24
N ALA A 22 13.34 8.69 -0.07
CA ALA A 22 13.97 9.72 -0.90
C ALA A 22 13.18 11.04 -0.91
N ILE A 23 11.88 10.99 -0.69
CA ILE A 23 11.05 12.20 -0.62
C ILE A 23 10.68 12.59 0.82
N GLY A 24 11.34 12.00 1.80
CA GLY A 24 11.20 12.38 3.20
C GLY A 24 10.11 11.66 3.99
N VAL A 25 9.46 10.65 3.43
CA VAL A 25 8.46 9.85 4.14
C VAL A 25 9.15 8.68 4.81
N GLN A 26 9.26 8.72 6.14
CA GLN A 26 9.96 7.70 6.92
C GLN A 26 9.04 6.85 7.78
N GLY A 27 7.93 7.40 8.23
CA GLY A 27 6.96 6.70 9.07
C GLY A 27 6.02 5.84 8.24
N VAL A 28 6.44 4.64 7.91
CA VAL A 28 5.70 3.71 7.06
C VAL A 28 5.41 2.43 7.84
N THR A 29 4.16 2.00 7.82
CA THR A 29 3.75 0.71 8.39
C THR A 29 3.56 -0.29 7.27
N VAL A 30 4.08 -1.49 7.45
CA VAL A 30 4.02 -2.56 6.45
C VAL A 30 3.31 -3.77 7.04
N THR A 31 2.35 -4.30 6.31
CA THR A 31 1.60 -5.49 6.71
C THR A 31 1.57 -6.48 5.55
N GLU A 32 1.87 -7.74 5.84
CA GLU A 32 1.69 -8.81 4.87
C GLU A 32 0.21 -9.14 4.79
N VAL A 33 -0.32 -9.15 3.58
CA VAL A 33 -1.74 -9.40 3.33
C VAL A 33 -1.89 -10.37 2.16
N LYS A 34 -3.09 -10.86 1.97
CA LYS A 34 -3.43 -11.69 0.83
C LYS A 34 -4.41 -10.94 -0.05
N GLY A 35 -4.07 -10.82 -1.30
CA GLY A 35 -4.97 -10.32 -2.32
C GLY A 35 -5.81 -11.45 -2.89
N PHE A 36 -6.97 -11.06 -3.42
CA PHE A 36 -7.91 -12.02 -3.95
C PHE A 36 -8.68 -11.31 -5.06
N GLY A 37 -8.60 -11.85 -6.24
CA GLY A 37 -9.18 -11.23 -7.42
C GLY A 37 -9.25 -12.20 -8.57
N ARG A 38 -9.54 -11.70 -9.74
CA ARG A 38 -9.62 -12.55 -10.94
C ARG A 38 -8.24 -12.79 -11.51
N GLN A 39 -7.87 -14.08 -11.57
CA GLN A 39 -6.67 -14.52 -12.29
C GLN A 39 -7.05 -15.59 -13.29
N LYS A 40 -6.76 -15.32 -14.55
CA LYS A 40 -7.02 -16.29 -15.62
C LYS A 40 -6.08 -17.49 -15.49
N GLY A 41 -6.65 -18.68 -15.64
CA GLY A 41 -5.89 -19.91 -15.74
C GLY A 41 -5.50 -20.56 -14.41
N HIS A 42 -5.92 -20.00 -13.29
CA HIS A 42 -5.65 -20.58 -11.99
C HIS A 42 -6.93 -21.20 -11.44
N THR A 43 -7.14 -22.48 -11.73
CA THR A 43 -8.33 -23.24 -11.28
C THR A 43 -7.90 -24.47 -10.51
N GLU A 44 -8.69 -24.83 -9.52
CA GLU A 44 -8.56 -26.08 -8.80
C GLU A 44 -9.87 -26.84 -8.83
N LEU A 45 -9.78 -28.18 -8.83
CA LEU A 45 -10.92 -29.06 -8.70
C LEU A 45 -11.09 -29.44 -7.24
N TYR A 46 -12.27 -29.22 -6.73
CA TYR A 46 -12.63 -29.63 -5.38
C TYR A 46 -14.02 -30.25 -5.40
N ARG A 47 -14.13 -31.53 -5.02
CA ARG A 47 -15.39 -32.30 -5.04
C ARG A 47 -16.10 -32.25 -6.38
N GLY A 48 -15.34 -32.28 -7.48
CA GLY A 48 -15.88 -32.28 -8.83
C GLY A 48 -16.32 -30.91 -9.35
N ALA A 49 -16.11 -29.84 -8.59
CA ALA A 49 -16.35 -28.48 -9.03
C ALA A 49 -15.04 -27.73 -9.25
N GLU A 50 -15.00 -26.91 -10.28
CA GLU A 50 -13.85 -26.04 -10.53
C GLU A 50 -13.97 -24.76 -9.69
N TYR A 51 -12.88 -24.41 -9.03
CA TYR A 51 -12.74 -23.15 -8.32
C TYR A 51 -11.59 -22.36 -8.93
N VAL A 52 -11.81 -21.06 -9.08
CA VAL A 52 -10.72 -20.14 -9.38
C VAL A 52 -10.11 -19.72 -8.04
N VAL A 53 -8.86 -20.10 -7.81
CA VAL A 53 -8.14 -19.76 -6.58
C VAL A 53 -7.30 -18.53 -6.86
N ASP A 54 -7.66 -17.42 -6.24
CA ASP A 54 -7.07 -16.12 -6.52
C ASP A 54 -6.37 -15.50 -5.32
N PHE A 55 -6.00 -16.32 -4.32
CA PHE A 55 -5.24 -15.84 -3.17
C PHE A 55 -3.78 -15.64 -3.54
N LEU A 56 -3.35 -14.40 -3.49
CA LEU A 56 -1.96 -14.03 -3.76
C LEU A 56 -1.40 -13.22 -2.60
N PRO A 57 -0.13 -13.49 -2.23
CA PRO A 57 0.52 -12.64 -1.26
C PRO A 57 0.67 -11.22 -1.81
N LYS A 58 0.38 -10.25 -0.97
CA LYS A 58 0.53 -8.83 -1.22
C LYS A 58 1.12 -8.17 0.02
N VAL A 59 1.54 -6.94 -0.13
CA VAL A 59 2.01 -6.12 0.97
C VAL A 59 1.17 -4.85 1.01
N LYS A 60 0.73 -4.50 2.21
CA LYS A 60 0.04 -3.24 2.45
C LYS A 60 1.01 -2.27 3.11
N ILE A 61 1.17 -1.11 2.50
CA ILE A 61 1.98 -0.02 3.03
C ILE A 61 1.04 1.10 3.44
N GLU A 62 1.24 1.65 4.63
CA GLU A 62 0.42 2.73 5.15
C GLU A 62 1.29 3.86 5.67
N ALA A 63 0.89 5.09 5.38
CA ALA A 63 1.59 6.28 5.85
C ALA A 63 0.61 7.45 5.99
N ALA A 64 0.80 8.23 7.05
CA ALA A 64 0.11 9.50 7.21
C ALA A 64 1.01 10.60 6.67
N VAL A 65 0.46 11.48 5.84
CA VAL A 65 1.22 12.54 5.18
C VAL A 65 0.46 13.86 5.23
N LEU A 66 1.18 14.96 5.01
CA LEU A 66 0.57 16.26 4.82
C LEU A 66 -0.23 16.26 3.52
N THR A 67 -1.31 17.05 3.49
CA THR A 67 -2.17 17.12 2.31
C THR A 67 -1.41 17.52 1.05
N ASP A 68 -0.46 18.44 1.16
CA ASP A 68 0.34 18.89 0.02
C ASP A 68 1.40 17.88 -0.45
N GLN A 69 1.63 16.83 0.32
CA GLN A 69 2.57 15.75 -0.07
C GLN A 69 1.90 14.62 -0.85
N VAL A 70 0.58 14.56 -0.89
CA VAL A 70 -0.17 13.42 -1.45
C VAL A 70 0.24 13.11 -2.88
N GLU A 71 0.28 14.13 -3.73
CA GLU A 71 0.62 13.92 -5.15
C GLU A 71 2.01 13.33 -5.32
N GLN A 72 2.98 13.87 -4.60
CA GLN A 72 4.36 13.39 -4.63
C GLN A 72 4.48 11.96 -4.11
N VAL A 73 3.77 11.64 -3.04
CA VAL A 73 3.80 10.30 -2.42
C VAL A 73 3.14 9.27 -3.32
N THR A 74 1.95 9.58 -3.84
CA THR A 74 1.25 8.65 -4.74
C THR A 74 2.03 8.40 -6.02
N GLU A 75 2.65 9.43 -6.57
CA GLU A 75 3.50 9.28 -7.75
C GLU A 75 4.73 8.41 -7.47
N ALA A 76 5.38 8.61 -6.33
CA ALA A 76 6.53 7.80 -5.93
C ALA A 76 6.16 6.32 -5.79
N ILE A 77 5.01 6.02 -5.19
CA ILE A 77 4.54 4.65 -5.04
C ILE A 77 4.18 4.06 -6.41
N GLU A 78 3.45 4.79 -7.22
CA GLU A 78 3.04 4.32 -8.54
C GLU A 78 4.24 3.95 -9.41
N LYS A 79 5.21 4.84 -9.51
CA LYS A 79 6.40 4.61 -10.31
C LYS A 79 7.25 3.46 -9.82
N SER A 80 7.42 3.32 -8.50
CA SER A 80 8.27 2.28 -7.93
C SER A 80 7.59 0.92 -7.86
N ALA A 81 6.27 0.86 -7.76
CA ALA A 81 5.51 -0.38 -7.64
C ALA A 81 5.03 -0.96 -8.97
N SER A 82 4.95 -0.15 -10.01
CA SER A 82 4.37 -0.56 -11.29
C SER A 82 5.27 -1.55 -12.03
N THR A 83 4.66 -2.62 -12.54
CA THR A 83 5.28 -3.55 -13.51
C THR A 83 4.57 -3.50 -14.85
N GLY A 84 3.41 -2.85 -14.92
CA GLY A 84 2.56 -2.84 -16.12
C GLY A 84 1.74 -4.12 -16.27
N LYS A 85 1.80 -5.02 -15.30
CA LYS A 85 1.09 -6.31 -15.34
C LYS A 85 -0.07 -6.33 -14.36
N ILE A 86 -0.99 -7.25 -14.57
CA ILE A 86 -2.11 -7.49 -13.67
C ILE A 86 -1.57 -7.80 -12.27
N GLY A 87 -2.22 -7.24 -11.27
CA GLY A 87 -1.85 -7.48 -9.87
C GLY A 87 -0.91 -6.46 -9.27
N ASP A 88 -0.58 -5.39 -9.99
CA ASP A 88 0.28 -4.32 -9.46
C ASP A 88 -0.28 -3.63 -8.22
N GLY A 89 -1.59 -3.68 -8.04
CA GLY A 89 -2.24 -3.16 -6.85
C GLY A 89 -2.87 -1.79 -7.03
N LYS A 90 -3.19 -1.17 -5.91
CA LYS A 90 -3.88 0.12 -5.89
C LYS A 90 -3.38 0.97 -4.75
N ILE A 91 -3.55 2.28 -4.91
CA ILE A 91 -3.27 3.27 -3.89
C ILE A 91 -4.61 3.89 -3.48
N PHE A 92 -4.83 3.97 -2.16
CA PHE A 92 -6.04 4.59 -1.60
C PHE A 92 -5.63 5.79 -0.76
N VAL A 93 -6.37 6.88 -0.89
CA VAL A 93 -6.12 8.10 -0.12
C VAL A 93 -7.36 8.42 0.69
N PHE A 94 -7.20 8.56 1.99
CA PHE A 94 -8.28 8.87 2.92
C PHE A 94 -8.03 10.20 3.61
N ASP A 95 -9.09 10.89 3.96
CA ASP A 95 -9.00 11.99 4.90
C ASP A 95 -8.65 11.46 6.29
N LEU A 96 -7.73 12.14 6.95
CA LEU A 96 -7.30 11.78 8.29
C LEU A 96 -7.71 12.90 9.24
N GLU A 97 -8.67 12.60 10.12
CA GLU A 97 -9.22 13.60 11.04
C GLU A 97 -8.22 14.02 12.10
N GLN A 98 -7.48 13.07 12.65
CA GLN A 98 -6.58 13.34 13.76
C GLN A 98 -5.43 12.35 13.77
N VAL A 99 -4.26 12.84 14.15
CA VAL A 99 -3.08 12.02 14.45
C VAL A 99 -2.56 12.46 15.81
N VAL A 100 -2.20 11.50 16.64
CA VAL A 100 -1.56 11.75 17.93
C VAL A 100 -0.29 10.93 18.00
N ARG A 101 0.84 11.57 18.26
CA ARG A 101 2.09 10.87 18.50
C ARG A 101 2.09 10.39 19.95
N ILE A 102 2.17 9.08 20.14
CA ILE A 102 2.03 8.49 21.48
C ILE A 102 3.12 8.99 22.44
N ARG A 103 4.37 9.05 21.97
CA ARG A 103 5.50 9.42 22.84
C ARG A 103 5.42 10.85 23.34
N THR A 104 4.97 11.78 22.51
CA THR A 104 5.02 13.22 22.81
C THR A 104 3.67 13.84 23.10
N GLY A 105 2.58 13.20 22.69
CA GLY A 105 1.24 13.77 22.73
C GLY A 105 0.99 14.85 21.69
N GLU A 106 1.93 15.09 20.78
CA GLU A 106 1.73 16.03 19.68
C GLU A 106 0.58 15.58 18.80
N THR A 107 -0.16 16.52 18.24
CA THR A 107 -1.34 16.26 17.42
C THR A 107 -1.26 16.98 16.08
N GLY A 108 -2.07 16.54 15.14
CA GLY A 108 -2.16 17.17 13.84
C GLY A 108 -0.87 17.03 13.03
N ASP A 109 -0.56 18.06 12.25
CA ASP A 109 0.61 18.06 11.37
C ASP A 109 1.93 17.87 12.14
N ASP A 110 1.99 18.34 13.37
CA ASP A 110 3.18 18.20 14.22
C ASP A 110 3.42 16.75 14.65
N ALA A 111 2.41 15.90 14.54
CA ALA A 111 2.52 14.49 14.90
C ALA A 111 3.03 13.60 13.74
N LEU A 112 3.14 14.14 12.56
CA LEU A 112 3.57 13.42 11.36
C LEU A 112 5.09 13.30 11.26
#